data_fad204198374e739b8a375028f2e2fa1
#
_entry.id   fad204198374e739b8a375028f2e2fa1
#
_cell.length_a   1.000
_cell.length_b   1.000
_cell.length_c   1.000
_cell.angle_alpha   90.00
_cell.angle_beta   90.00
_cell.angle_gamma   90.00
#
_symmetry.space_group_name_H-M   'P 1'
#
loop_
_entity.id
_entity.type
_entity.pdbx_description
1 polymer ?
#
loop_
_entity_poly.entity_id
_entity_poly.type
_entity_poly.pdbx_seq_one_letter_code
_entity_poly.pdbx_strand_id
1 'polypeptide(L)'
;AAGMRDSIRAEASANEQRGGYSPERHQAFTEAGFYRMLQPRRYGGYEIGLDEFLRVVMEVSRADPATGWSMCLASAHVFQLAAFFGATAQDEMFPADGHVVIPSRNIPRGTVTPADGGWVLDGTWDYASGCTYATHMMGVALDPDGQKQIFVITADQIRILDDWGGGRTLGLGGSGSNSVLIDKVFVPSHRVQPYVWKDYVIPSEGTPGYRIHGNPMYLARTLTLFWGELAAIMVGTARGMLDEYERLIRERPTSFPPPVPRIESLDYLRWFGEALALIDTAEFAVLGAARDYMDRCRRWAETGEDFTVLQDARLRDVVTSGARIANEAITLMFDTGGSNAARSDSTLLRYYRDAAMFRTHIAAQYDAVWLSTGRVWFGGPLSH
;
A
#
# COMPACT_ATOMS: atom_id res chain seq x y z
N ALA A 1 5.25 -15.14 -4.72
CA ALA A 1 6.13 -13.97 -4.59
C ALA A 1 7.60 -14.36 -4.50
N ALA A 2 8.02 -15.21 -3.54
CA ALA A 2 9.44 -15.54 -3.34
C ALA A 2 10.15 -16.05 -4.61
N GLY A 3 9.51 -16.91 -5.40
CA GLY A 3 10.06 -17.41 -6.66
C GLY A 3 10.24 -16.36 -7.77
N MET A 4 9.71 -15.14 -7.59
CA MET A 4 9.84 -14.04 -8.55
C MET A 4 10.87 -12.99 -8.11
N ARG A 5 11.45 -13.11 -6.90
CA ARG A 5 12.31 -12.08 -6.30
C ARG A 5 13.44 -11.63 -7.21
N ASP A 6 14.23 -12.56 -7.71
CA ASP A 6 15.42 -12.24 -8.50
C ASP A 6 15.05 -11.58 -9.83
N SER A 7 13.98 -12.05 -10.49
CA SER A 7 13.51 -11.45 -11.74
C SER A 7 12.92 -10.05 -11.53
N ILE A 8 12.21 -9.79 -10.43
CA ILE A 8 11.70 -8.46 -10.07
C ILE A 8 12.89 -7.51 -9.81
N ARG A 9 13.88 -7.96 -9.03
CA ARG A 9 15.09 -7.16 -8.71
C ARG A 9 15.87 -6.79 -9.96
N ALA A 10 15.98 -7.70 -10.92
CA ALA A 10 16.70 -7.46 -12.18
C ALA A 10 16.04 -6.37 -13.05
N GLU A 11 14.71 -6.21 -12.98
CA GLU A 11 13.96 -5.22 -13.75
C GLU A 11 13.94 -3.81 -13.12
N ALA A 12 14.33 -3.67 -11.84
CA ALA A 12 14.09 -2.47 -11.03
C ALA A 12 14.60 -1.17 -11.69
N SER A 13 15.82 -1.17 -12.26
CA SER A 13 16.37 0.03 -12.93
C SER A 13 15.59 0.39 -14.21
N ALA A 14 15.16 -0.61 -14.98
CA ALA A 14 14.36 -0.38 -16.18
C ALA A 14 12.95 0.12 -15.81
N ASN A 15 12.38 -0.38 -14.72
CA ASN A 15 11.09 0.05 -14.20
C ASN A 15 11.13 1.51 -13.72
N GLU A 16 12.22 1.94 -13.06
CA GLU A 16 12.43 3.33 -12.66
C GLU A 16 12.45 4.27 -13.87
N GLN A 17 13.11 3.89 -14.95
CA GLN A 17 13.15 4.67 -16.19
C GLN A 17 11.80 4.71 -16.92
N ARG A 18 11.10 3.58 -16.97
CA ARG A 18 9.80 3.44 -17.61
C ARG A 18 8.67 4.13 -16.84
N GLY A 19 8.81 4.27 -15.53
CA GLY A 19 7.76 4.78 -14.65
C GLY A 19 6.80 3.72 -14.11
N GLY A 20 7.06 2.43 -14.36
CA GLY A 20 6.25 1.30 -13.90
C GLY A 20 6.90 -0.03 -14.27
N TYR A 21 6.41 -1.15 -13.72
CA TYR A 21 6.87 -2.48 -14.12
C TYR A 21 6.42 -2.83 -15.55
N SER A 22 7.05 -3.87 -16.13
CA SER A 22 6.83 -4.26 -17.53
C SER A 22 5.47 -4.94 -17.75
N PRO A 23 4.94 -4.98 -19.00
CA PRO A 23 3.76 -5.77 -19.34
C PRO A 23 3.92 -7.25 -18.99
N GLU A 24 5.11 -7.82 -19.20
CA GLU A 24 5.43 -9.21 -18.85
C GLU A 24 5.34 -9.43 -17.34
N ARG A 25 5.77 -8.44 -16.53
CA ARG A 25 5.63 -8.48 -15.07
C ARG A 25 4.16 -8.39 -14.65
N HIS A 26 3.39 -7.54 -15.31
CA HIS A 26 1.95 -7.45 -15.09
C HIS A 26 1.25 -8.79 -15.37
N GLN A 27 1.59 -9.42 -16.49
CA GLN A 27 1.06 -10.74 -16.82
C GLN A 27 1.44 -11.79 -15.77
N ALA A 28 2.71 -11.84 -15.35
CA ALA A 28 3.17 -12.76 -14.32
C ALA A 28 2.44 -12.55 -12.97
N PHE A 29 2.14 -11.31 -12.58
CA PHE A 29 1.34 -11.01 -11.38
C PHE A 29 -0.13 -11.43 -11.55
N THR A 30 -0.69 -11.26 -12.73
CA THR A 30 -2.04 -11.73 -13.06
C THR A 30 -2.14 -13.25 -12.96
N GLU A 31 -1.22 -13.98 -13.59
CA GLU A 31 -1.16 -15.45 -13.57
C GLU A 31 -0.93 -15.99 -12.14
N ALA A 32 -0.11 -15.30 -11.34
CA ALA A 32 0.10 -15.63 -9.93
C ALA A 32 -1.09 -15.26 -9.03
N GLY A 33 -2.10 -14.56 -9.54
CA GLY A 33 -3.31 -14.18 -8.84
C GLY A 33 -3.14 -13.02 -7.84
N PHE A 34 -2.09 -12.19 -7.95
CA PHE A 34 -1.83 -11.12 -6.99
C PHE A 34 -2.94 -10.07 -6.95
N TYR A 35 -3.62 -9.81 -8.06
CA TYR A 35 -4.75 -8.88 -8.10
C TYR A 35 -6.06 -9.48 -7.55
N ARG A 36 -6.09 -10.80 -7.28
CA ARG A 36 -7.27 -11.51 -6.73
C ARG A 36 -7.19 -11.76 -5.23
N MET A 37 -6.09 -11.36 -4.57
CA MET A 37 -5.84 -11.69 -3.17
C MET A 37 -6.97 -11.23 -2.23
N LEU A 38 -7.38 -9.97 -2.34
CA LEU A 38 -8.45 -9.37 -1.51
C LEU A 38 -9.81 -9.29 -2.23
N GLN A 39 -9.89 -9.78 -3.47
CA GLN A 39 -11.13 -9.83 -4.24
C GLN A 39 -12.06 -10.90 -3.66
N PRO A 40 -13.40 -10.66 -3.63
CA PRO A 40 -14.36 -11.63 -3.11
C PRO A 40 -14.40 -12.93 -3.93
N ARG A 41 -14.57 -14.06 -3.23
CA ARG A 41 -14.71 -15.39 -3.86
C ARG A 41 -15.88 -15.46 -4.83
N ARG A 42 -16.98 -14.76 -4.52
CA ARG A 42 -18.14 -14.60 -5.40
C ARG A 42 -17.74 -14.15 -6.81
N TYR A 43 -16.65 -13.38 -6.93
CA TYR A 43 -16.13 -12.84 -8.19
C TYR A 43 -14.78 -13.45 -8.58
N GLY A 44 -14.47 -14.67 -8.12
CA GLY A 44 -13.27 -15.41 -8.50
C GLY A 44 -12.00 -14.99 -7.73
N GLY A 45 -12.14 -14.24 -6.65
CA GLY A 45 -11.04 -13.85 -5.76
C GLY A 45 -10.69 -14.91 -4.71
N TYR A 46 -9.66 -14.64 -3.90
CA TYR A 46 -9.15 -15.58 -2.91
C TYR A 46 -9.57 -15.25 -1.48
N GLU A 47 -9.92 -14.00 -1.21
CA GLU A 47 -10.27 -13.53 0.15
C GLU A 47 -9.24 -13.95 1.20
N ILE A 48 -7.94 -13.80 0.89
CA ILE A 48 -6.89 -14.13 1.84
C ILE A 48 -6.90 -13.14 3.02
N GLY A 49 -6.40 -13.60 4.17
CA GLY A 49 -6.28 -12.75 5.35
C GLY A 49 -5.33 -11.58 5.15
N LEU A 50 -5.52 -10.52 5.94
CA LEU A 50 -4.69 -9.32 5.85
C LEU A 50 -3.20 -9.64 6.07
N ASP A 51 -2.86 -10.50 7.03
CA ASP A 51 -1.46 -10.88 7.30
C ASP A 51 -0.83 -11.65 6.14
N GLU A 52 -1.59 -12.50 5.43
CA GLU A 52 -1.12 -13.20 4.23
C GLU A 52 -0.88 -12.22 3.07
N PHE A 53 -1.80 -11.27 2.86
CA PHE A 53 -1.63 -10.20 1.89
C PHE A 53 -0.36 -9.38 2.16
N LEU A 54 -0.17 -8.94 3.42
CA LEU A 54 1.01 -8.15 3.79
C LEU A 54 2.32 -8.93 3.60
N ARG A 55 2.34 -10.25 3.82
CA ARG A 55 3.52 -11.11 3.52
C ARG A 55 3.87 -11.11 2.03
N VAL A 56 2.88 -11.15 1.15
CA VAL A 56 3.13 -11.06 -0.31
C VAL A 56 3.68 -9.69 -0.66
N VAL A 57 3.13 -8.61 -0.09
CA VAL A 57 3.60 -7.24 -0.28
C VAL A 57 5.05 -7.09 0.19
N MET A 58 5.39 -7.59 1.39
CA MET A 58 6.76 -7.58 1.91
C MET A 58 7.74 -8.29 0.96
N GLU A 59 7.35 -9.44 0.42
CA GLU A 59 8.21 -10.25 -0.42
C GLU A 59 8.47 -9.60 -1.79
N VAL A 60 7.45 -8.98 -2.41
CA VAL A 60 7.63 -8.21 -3.66
C VAL A 60 8.48 -6.97 -3.41
N SER A 61 8.22 -6.25 -2.31
CA SER A 61 8.98 -5.04 -1.94
C SER A 61 10.44 -5.34 -1.53
N ARG A 62 10.72 -6.54 -1.04
CA ARG A 62 12.09 -7.04 -0.80
C ARG A 62 12.90 -7.12 -2.10
N ALA A 63 12.23 -7.43 -3.19
CA ALA A 63 12.87 -7.44 -4.51
C ALA A 63 13.05 -6.03 -5.07
N ASP A 64 11.96 -5.24 -5.09
CA ASP A 64 11.93 -3.86 -5.56
C ASP A 64 10.79 -3.08 -4.90
N PRO A 65 11.09 -2.05 -4.08
CA PRO A 65 10.06 -1.29 -3.37
C PRO A 65 9.04 -0.61 -4.28
N ALA A 66 9.47 -0.06 -5.41
CA ALA A 66 8.60 0.62 -6.36
C ALA A 66 7.60 -0.34 -7.02
N THR A 67 8.04 -1.53 -7.41
CA THR A 67 7.16 -2.60 -7.92
C THR A 67 6.20 -3.10 -6.82
N GLY A 68 6.70 -3.26 -5.58
CA GLY A 68 5.87 -3.62 -4.43
C GLY A 68 4.80 -2.58 -4.15
N TRP A 69 5.14 -1.30 -4.20
CA TRP A 69 4.22 -0.17 -4.06
C TRP A 69 3.11 -0.21 -5.13
N SER A 70 3.50 -0.33 -6.39
CA SER A 70 2.56 -0.39 -7.52
C SER A 70 1.59 -1.57 -7.41
N MET A 71 2.11 -2.78 -7.22
CA MET A 71 1.31 -4.00 -7.08
C MET A 71 0.38 -3.94 -5.87
N CYS A 72 0.88 -3.49 -4.73
CA CYS A 72 0.13 -3.38 -3.49
C CYS A 72 -1.06 -2.45 -3.65
N LEU A 73 -0.84 -1.20 -4.04
CA LEU A 73 -1.91 -0.21 -4.14
C LEU A 73 -2.91 -0.52 -5.28
N ALA A 74 -2.44 -1.14 -6.37
CA ALA A 74 -3.32 -1.59 -7.45
C ALA A 74 -4.24 -2.74 -7.04
N SER A 75 -3.84 -3.57 -6.06
CA SER A 75 -4.60 -4.74 -5.60
C SER A 75 -5.35 -4.51 -4.28
N ALA A 76 -4.88 -3.64 -3.39
CA ALA A 76 -5.49 -3.44 -2.08
C ALA A 76 -6.84 -2.71 -2.12
N HIS A 77 -6.99 -1.76 -3.03
CA HIS A 77 -8.21 -0.95 -3.08
C HIS A 77 -9.45 -1.73 -3.55
N VAL A 78 -9.30 -2.93 -4.10
CA VAL A 78 -10.42 -3.85 -4.34
C VAL A 78 -11.21 -4.13 -3.07
N PHE A 79 -10.55 -4.05 -1.90
CA PHE A 79 -11.20 -4.15 -0.60
C PHE A 79 -12.25 -3.06 -0.38
N GLN A 80 -11.98 -1.80 -0.76
CA GLN A 80 -12.96 -0.71 -0.62
C GLN A 80 -14.19 -0.95 -1.51
N LEU A 81 -13.97 -1.39 -2.76
CA LEU A 81 -15.06 -1.75 -3.66
C LEU A 81 -15.91 -2.87 -3.05
N ALA A 82 -15.27 -3.93 -2.58
CA ALA A 82 -15.95 -5.09 -2.00
C ALA A 82 -16.67 -4.79 -0.68
N ALA A 83 -16.11 -3.91 0.16
CA ALA A 83 -16.63 -3.64 1.51
C ALA A 83 -17.76 -2.58 1.52
N PHE A 84 -17.62 -1.51 0.74
CA PHE A 84 -18.49 -0.33 0.86
C PHE A 84 -19.59 -0.24 -0.19
N PHE A 85 -19.38 -0.78 -1.40
CA PHE A 85 -20.34 -0.65 -2.48
C PHE A 85 -21.42 -1.75 -2.42
N GLY A 86 -22.64 -1.40 -2.84
CA GLY A 86 -23.77 -2.32 -2.90
C GLY A 86 -23.63 -3.35 -4.04
N ALA A 87 -24.50 -4.37 -4.04
CA ALA A 87 -24.44 -5.50 -4.96
C ALA A 87 -24.44 -5.06 -6.44
N THR A 88 -25.30 -4.12 -6.82
CA THR A 88 -25.37 -3.62 -8.22
C THR A 88 -24.02 -3.09 -8.71
N ALA A 89 -23.36 -2.24 -7.91
CA ALA A 89 -22.06 -1.71 -8.27
C ALA A 89 -21.00 -2.83 -8.35
N GLN A 90 -21.02 -3.77 -7.39
CA GLN A 90 -20.07 -4.88 -7.39
C GLN A 90 -20.29 -5.84 -8.57
N ASP A 91 -21.54 -6.22 -8.87
CA ASP A 91 -21.86 -7.09 -9.99
C ASP A 91 -21.45 -6.49 -11.36
N GLU A 92 -21.45 -5.14 -11.47
CA GLU A 92 -21.00 -4.43 -12.66
C GLU A 92 -19.47 -4.28 -12.73
N MET A 93 -18.81 -4.07 -11.56
CA MET A 93 -17.38 -3.75 -11.51
C MET A 93 -16.48 -4.99 -11.40
N PHE A 94 -16.99 -6.12 -10.93
CA PHE A 94 -16.23 -7.35 -10.89
C PHE A 94 -16.49 -8.19 -12.14
N PRO A 95 -15.49 -8.37 -13.04
CA PRO A 95 -15.66 -9.21 -14.22
C PRO A 95 -15.81 -10.69 -13.82
N ALA A 96 -16.61 -11.44 -14.57
CA ALA A 96 -16.92 -12.84 -14.26
C ALA A 96 -15.68 -13.75 -14.16
N ASP A 97 -14.70 -13.54 -15.05
CA ASP A 97 -13.49 -14.37 -15.16
C ASP A 97 -12.20 -13.58 -14.95
N GLY A 98 -12.32 -12.35 -14.43
CA GLY A 98 -11.19 -11.41 -14.39
C GLY A 98 -10.68 -11.11 -13.00
N HIS A 99 -9.81 -10.15 -12.98
CA HIS A 99 -9.27 -9.50 -11.80
C HIS A 99 -9.50 -7.99 -11.92
N VAL A 100 -9.48 -7.31 -10.79
CA VAL A 100 -9.60 -5.85 -10.72
C VAL A 100 -8.26 -5.26 -10.32
N VAL A 101 -7.70 -4.40 -11.20
CA VAL A 101 -6.55 -3.54 -10.92
C VAL A 101 -7.11 -2.14 -10.71
N ILE A 102 -7.17 -1.70 -9.46
CA ILE A 102 -7.92 -0.51 -9.06
C ILE A 102 -7.07 0.47 -8.24
N PRO A 103 -6.26 1.32 -8.89
CA PRO A 103 -5.63 2.44 -8.19
C PRO A 103 -6.69 3.33 -7.56
N SER A 104 -6.36 3.94 -6.41
CA SER A 104 -7.27 4.86 -5.73
C SER A 104 -6.54 6.09 -5.23
N ARG A 105 -7.25 7.22 -5.24
CA ARG A 105 -6.81 8.45 -4.61
C ARG A 105 -7.83 8.89 -3.57
N ASN A 106 -7.54 8.64 -2.31
CA ASN A 106 -8.46 8.91 -1.18
C ASN A 106 -8.43 10.37 -0.67
N ILE A 107 -7.48 11.20 -1.14
CA ILE A 107 -7.52 12.65 -0.92
C ILE A 107 -8.40 13.26 -2.01
N PRO A 108 -9.40 14.09 -1.66
CA PRO A 108 -10.31 14.65 -2.64
C PRO A 108 -9.57 15.43 -3.75
N ARG A 109 -9.91 15.12 -4.98
CA ARG A 109 -9.50 15.83 -6.19
C ARG A 109 -10.72 15.89 -7.11
N GLY A 110 -10.80 16.90 -7.95
CA GLY A 110 -11.95 17.06 -8.86
C GLY A 110 -13.28 17.22 -8.17
N THR A 111 -14.34 17.14 -8.94
CA THR A 111 -15.73 17.39 -8.51
C THR A 111 -16.66 16.30 -9.00
N VAL A 112 -17.74 16.05 -8.28
CA VAL A 112 -18.92 15.30 -8.73
C VAL A 112 -20.12 16.24 -8.70
N THR A 113 -20.85 16.36 -9.80
CA THR A 113 -22.02 17.22 -9.91
C THR A 113 -23.25 16.35 -10.18
N PRO A 114 -24.38 16.52 -9.44
CA PRO A 114 -25.60 15.76 -9.67
C PRO A 114 -26.10 15.85 -11.11
N ALA A 115 -26.54 14.72 -11.66
CA ALA A 115 -27.19 14.60 -12.96
C ALA A 115 -28.35 13.61 -12.87
N ASP A 116 -29.23 13.57 -13.88
CA ASP A 116 -30.33 12.60 -13.89
C ASP A 116 -29.81 11.17 -13.88
N GLY A 117 -30.21 10.40 -12.85
CA GLY A 117 -29.79 9.01 -12.63
C GLY A 117 -28.36 8.82 -12.11
N GLY A 118 -27.60 9.90 -11.84
CA GLY A 118 -26.21 9.77 -11.40
C GLY A 118 -25.49 11.08 -11.16
N TRP A 119 -24.24 11.10 -11.54
CA TRP A 119 -23.30 12.19 -11.30
C TRP A 119 -22.40 12.42 -12.52
N VAL A 120 -21.96 13.64 -12.73
CA VAL A 120 -20.89 13.97 -13.67
C VAL A 120 -19.60 14.19 -12.88
N LEU A 121 -18.57 13.40 -13.18
CA LEU A 121 -17.26 13.42 -12.56
C LEU A 121 -16.27 14.16 -13.46
N ASP A 122 -15.52 15.11 -12.89
CA ASP A 122 -14.55 15.93 -13.64
C ASP A 122 -13.35 16.27 -12.75
N GLY A 123 -12.12 16.09 -13.27
CA GLY A 123 -10.89 16.48 -12.58
C GLY A 123 -9.67 15.65 -12.91
N THR A 124 -8.60 15.92 -12.15
CA THR A 124 -7.33 15.19 -12.26
C THR A 124 -6.90 14.67 -10.89
N TRP A 125 -6.64 13.38 -10.80
CA TRP A 125 -6.20 12.69 -9.59
C TRP A 125 -4.72 12.34 -9.74
N ASP A 126 -3.87 13.08 -9.03
CA ASP A 126 -2.43 12.83 -8.92
C ASP A 126 -2.12 11.62 -8.04
N TYR A 127 -0.92 11.05 -8.18
CA TYR A 127 -0.45 9.91 -7.37
C TYR A 127 -1.38 8.69 -7.42
N ALA A 128 -1.95 8.38 -8.59
CA ALA A 128 -2.75 7.18 -8.80
C ALA A 128 -1.84 5.93 -8.95
N SER A 129 -1.18 5.53 -7.87
CA SER A 129 -0.17 4.48 -7.88
C SER A 129 -0.70 3.16 -8.43
N GLY A 130 0.04 2.55 -9.35
CA GLY A 130 -0.35 1.31 -10.03
C GLY A 130 -1.35 1.51 -11.18
N CYS A 131 -1.58 2.76 -11.64
CA CYS A 131 -2.56 3.02 -12.69
C CYS A 131 -2.15 2.53 -14.09
N THR A 132 -0.88 2.19 -14.30
CA THR A 132 -0.36 1.77 -15.62
C THR A 132 -1.17 0.64 -16.26
N TYR A 133 -1.65 -0.29 -15.45
CA TYR A 133 -2.46 -1.43 -15.90
C TYR A 133 -3.85 -1.45 -15.26
N ALA A 134 -4.38 -0.27 -14.93
CA ALA A 134 -5.68 -0.16 -14.31
C ALA A 134 -6.78 -0.73 -15.21
N THR A 135 -7.64 -1.54 -14.61
CA THR A 135 -8.92 -1.96 -15.19
C THR A 135 -10.05 -1.05 -14.73
N HIS A 136 -9.85 -0.42 -13.56
CA HIS A 136 -10.79 0.49 -12.93
C HIS A 136 -10.02 1.66 -12.29
N MET A 137 -10.75 2.71 -11.93
CA MET A 137 -10.25 3.81 -11.10
C MET A 137 -11.24 4.07 -9.97
N MET A 138 -10.71 4.24 -8.77
CA MET A 138 -11.46 4.73 -7.62
C MET A 138 -10.83 6.04 -7.13
N GLY A 139 -11.64 6.93 -6.61
CA GLY A 139 -11.13 8.19 -6.08
C GLY A 139 -12.17 8.95 -5.32
N VAL A 140 -11.72 9.99 -4.61
CA VAL A 140 -12.60 10.87 -3.86
C VAL A 140 -12.68 12.22 -4.58
N ALA A 141 -13.91 12.72 -4.75
CA ALA A 141 -14.22 14.02 -5.30
C ALA A 141 -15.11 14.82 -4.33
N LEU A 142 -15.27 16.10 -4.56
CA LEU A 142 -16.17 16.96 -3.78
C LEU A 142 -17.47 17.18 -4.56
N ASP A 143 -18.60 17.06 -3.87
CA ASP A 143 -19.88 17.49 -4.41
C ASP A 143 -20.08 19.01 -4.26
N PRO A 144 -21.17 19.62 -4.80
CA PRO A 144 -21.41 21.05 -4.70
C PRO A 144 -21.50 21.60 -3.27
N ASP A 145 -21.85 20.75 -2.29
CA ASP A 145 -21.92 21.09 -0.89
C ASP A 145 -20.57 20.90 -0.15
N GLY A 146 -19.52 20.55 -0.89
CA GLY A 146 -18.18 20.28 -0.37
C GLY A 146 -18.06 18.94 0.38
N GLN A 147 -19.06 18.06 0.27
CA GLN A 147 -19.00 16.73 0.87
C GLN A 147 -18.16 15.80 0.02
N LYS A 148 -17.45 14.88 0.70
CA LYS A 148 -16.61 13.89 0.03
C LYS A 148 -17.45 12.73 -0.50
N GLN A 149 -17.30 12.46 -1.78
CA GLN A 149 -17.92 11.31 -2.45
C GLN A 149 -16.82 10.39 -2.98
N ILE A 150 -16.94 9.09 -2.75
CA ILE A 150 -16.08 8.08 -3.40
C ILE A 150 -16.81 7.52 -4.61
N PHE A 151 -16.06 7.36 -5.71
CA PHE A 151 -16.57 6.82 -6.96
C PHE A 151 -15.76 5.61 -7.43
N VAL A 152 -16.36 4.79 -8.27
CA VAL A 152 -15.68 3.73 -9.03
C VAL A 152 -16.12 3.78 -10.49
N ILE A 153 -15.13 3.75 -11.41
CA ILE A 153 -15.33 3.77 -12.86
C ILE A 153 -14.36 2.80 -13.54
N THR A 154 -14.63 2.48 -14.80
CA THR A 154 -13.78 1.61 -15.64
C THR A 154 -12.66 2.37 -16.33
N ALA A 155 -11.60 1.68 -16.73
CA ALA A 155 -10.39 2.29 -17.29
C ALA A 155 -10.60 2.96 -18.64
N ASP A 156 -11.63 2.59 -19.41
CA ASP A 156 -12.00 3.26 -20.65
C ASP A 156 -12.54 4.70 -20.45
N GLN A 157 -12.89 5.04 -19.22
CA GLN A 157 -13.39 6.36 -18.81
C GLN A 157 -12.30 7.30 -18.29
N ILE A 158 -11.03 6.87 -18.30
CA ILE A 158 -9.91 7.65 -17.79
C ILE A 158 -8.82 7.87 -18.84
N ARG A 159 -8.01 8.90 -18.61
CA ARG A 159 -6.76 9.11 -19.35
C ARG A 159 -5.59 9.18 -18.36
N ILE A 160 -4.67 8.24 -18.44
CA ILE A 160 -3.44 8.25 -17.66
C ILE A 160 -2.48 9.26 -18.30
N LEU A 161 -1.93 10.17 -17.49
CA LEU A 161 -0.96 11.16 -17.94
C LEU A 161 0.45 10.58 -17.78
N ASP A 162 1.38 10.95 -18.69
CA ASP A 162 2.79 10.54 -18.60
C ASP A 162 3.57 11.58 -17.76
N ASP A 163 3.39 11.54 -16.45
CA ASP A 163 4.01 12.49 -15.52
C ASP A 163 4.80 11.81 -14.37
N TRP A 164 5.07 10.51 -14.49
CA TRP A 164 5.85 9.73 -13.53
C TRP A 164 7.05 9.01 -14.17
N GLY A 165 8.04 8.59 -13.36
CA GLY A 165 9.24 7.88 -13.86
C GLY A 165 10.29 8.80 -14.47
N GLY A 166 11.30 8.21 -15.11
CA GLY A 166 12.35 8.95 -15.83
C GLY A 166 13.13 9.96 -14.98
N GLY A 167 13.29 9.73 -13.68
CA GLY A 167 14.02 10.64 -12.78
C GLY A 167 13.22 11.85 -12.29
N ARG A 168 11.90 11.89 -12.50
CA ARG A 168 11.04 13.01 -12.03
C ARG A 168 10.81 13.01 -10.53
N THR A 169 11.13 11.92 -9.81
CA THR A 169 10.96 11.76 -8.36
C THR A 169 12.24 11.29 -7.69
N LEU A 170 12.36 11.55 -6.39
CA LEU A 170 13.52 11.10 -5.59
C LEU A 170 13.64 9.58 -5.58
N GLY A 171 12.52 8.88 -5.37
CA GLY A 171 12.40 7.44 -5.29
C GLY A 171 11.03 6.97 -5.76
N LEU A 172 10.77 5.66 -5.66
CA LEU A 172 9.54 5.02 -6.14
C LEU A 172 9.24 5.31 -7.61
N GLY A 173 10.27 5.59 -8.43
CA GLY A 173 10.11 5.94 -9.83
C GLY A 173 9.42 4.88 -10.68
N GLY A 174 9.56 3.60 -10.30
CA GLY A 174 8.90 2.47 -10.95
C GLY A 174 7.49 2.14 -10.43
N SER A 175 6.86 3.01 -9.63
CA SER A 175 5.57 2.72 -8.98
C SER A 175 4.34 2.99 -9.84
N GLY A 176 4.48 3.57 -11.05
CA GLY A 176 3.35 3.89 -11.90
C GLY A 176 2.35 4.85 -11.26
N SER A 177 2.86 5.85 -10.50
CA SER A 177 2.02 6.78 -9.75
C SER A 177 1.62 8.01 -10.57
N ASN A 178 1.30 7.80 -11.84
CA ASN A 178 0.89 8.84 -12.75
C ASN A 178 -0.40 9.53 -12.30
N SER A 179 -0.64 10.72 -12.81
CA SER A 179 -1.94 11.38 -12.70
C SER A 179 -2.95 10.75 -13.64
N VAL A 180 -4.21 10.74 -13.23
CA VAL A 180 -5.36 10.27 -13.99
C VAL A 180 -6.30 11.43 -14.23
N LEU A 181 -6.59 11.73 -15.49
CA LEU A 181 -7.58 12.72 -15.92
C LEU A 181 -8.92 12.04 -16.20
N ILE A 182 -9.99 12.61 -15.67
CA ILE A 182 -11.37 12.26 -15.93
C ILE A 182 -12.06 13.54 -16.44
N ASP A 183 -12.60 13.49 -17.65
CA ASP A 183 -13.17 14.66 -18.33
C ASP A 183 -14.68 14.47 -18.49
N LYS A 184 -15.46 15.03 -17.57
CA LYS A 184 -16.93 15.08 -17.56
C LYS A 184 -17.60 13.73 -17.80
N VAL A 185 -17.17 12.71 -17.06
CA VAL A 185 -17.70 11.35 -17.18
C VAL A 185 -18.98 11.20 -16.36
N PHE A 186 -20.06 10.71 -17.00
CA PHE A 186 -21.26 10.32 -16.27
C PHE A 186 -21.03 9.02 -15.50
N VAL A 187 -21.40 9.02 -14.21
CA VAL A 187 -21.30 7.88 -13.30
C VAL A 187 -22.66 7.59 -12.68
N PRO A 188 -23.24 6.40 -12.86
CA PRO A 188 -24.51 6.01 -12.24
C PRO A 188 -24.49 6.16 -10.70
N SER A 189 -25.62 6.51 -10.11
CA SER A 189 -25.72 6.80 -8.68
C SER A 189 -25.18 5.68 -7.77
N HIS A 190 -25.36 4.40 -8.15
CA HIS A 190 -24.89 3.27 -7.35
C HIS A 190 -23.37 3.09 -7.35
N ARG A 191 -22.62 3.78 -8.23
CA ARG A 191 -21.17 3.79 -8.28
C ARG A 191 -20.51 5.00 -7.62
N VAL A 192 -21.32 5.86 -6.99
CA VAL A 192 -20.88 7.01 -6.19
C VAL A 192 -21.56 6.97 -4.84
N GLN A 193 -20.82 7.20 -3.77
CA GLN A 193 -21.40 7.21 -2.42
C GLN A 193 -20.61 8.13 -1.48
N PRO A 194 -21.21 8.55 -0.35
CA PRO A 194 -20.50 9.31 0.67
C PRO A 194 -19.22 8.61 1.11
N TYR A 195 -18.12 9.37 1.16
CA TYR A 195 -16.81 8.83 1.59
C TYR A 195 -16.68 8.91 3.11
N VAL A 196 -17.04 7.81 3.77
CA VAL A 196 -16.92 7.63 5.22
C VAL A 196 -16.02 6.41 5.45
N TRP A 197 -14.82 6.59 5.94
CA TRP A 197 -13.88 5.47 6.07
C TRP A 197 -13.17 5.36 7.42
N LYS A 198 -12.64 6.46 7.98
CA LYS A 198 -11.83 6.37 9.22
C LYS A 198 -12.67 6.23 10.50
N ASP A 199 -13.77 6.92 10.59
CA ASP A 199 -14.69 6.96 11.73
C ASP A 199 -16.02 6.23 11.46
N TYR A 200 -16.02 5.38 10.43
CA TYR A 200 -17.16 4.57 10.06
C TYR A 200 -17.64 3.70 11.23
N VAL A 201 -18.91 3.84 11.58
CA VAL A 201 -19.56 2.97 12.55
C VAL A 201 -20.08 1.75 11.80
N ILE A 202 -19.62 0.55 12.18
CA ILE A 202 -20.11 -0.69 11.58
C ILE A 202 -21.56 -0.87 12.01
N PRO A 203 -22.54 -0.92 11.08
CA PRO A 203 -23.92 -1.22 11.43
C PRO A 203 -24.06 -2.59 12.08
N SER A 204 -25.11 -2.78 12.90
CA SER A 204 -25.37 -4.07 13.56
C SER A 204 -25.52 -5.24 12.60
N GLU A 205 -26.03 -4.96 11.38
CA GLU A 205 -26.15 -5.93 10.28
C GLU A 205 -24.86 -6.06 9.43
N GLY A 206 -23.82 -5.30 9.76
CA GLY A 206 -22.57 -5.23 9.00
C GLY A 206 -22.63 -4.28 7.81
N THR A 207 -21.49 -4.17 7.12
CA THR A 207 -21.32 -3.38 5.90
C THR A 207 -22.08 -4.01 4.72
N PRO A 208 -22.27 -3.28 3.59
CA PRO A 208 -22.74 -3.89 2.36
C PRO A 208 -21.94 -5.13 1.95
N GLY A 209 -20.62 -5.06 2.01
CA GLY A 209 -19.74 -6.17 1.65
C GLY A 209 -19.87 -7.37 2.56
N TYR A 210 -19.94 -7.18 3.88
CA TYR A 210 -20.19 -8.28 4.80
C TYR A 210 -21.53 -8.99 4.51
N ARG A 211 -22.60 -8.23 4.25
CA ARG A 211 -23.90 -8.81 3.90
C ARG A 211 -23.91 -9.58 2.59
N ILE A 212 -23.11 -9.15 1.60
CA ILE A 212 -23.03 -9.79 0.28
C ILE A 212 -22.16 -11.04 0.32
N HIS A 213 -21.02 -11.00 1.05
CA HIS A 213 -19.99 -12.04 0.98
C HIS A 213 -19.93 -12.94 2.21
N GLY A 214 -20.51 -12.54 3.34
CA GLY A 214 -20.43 -13.28 4.60
C GLY A 214 -19.04 -13.32 5.22
N ASN A 215 -18.05 -12.64 4.62
CA ASN A 215 -16.67 -12.64 5.12
C ASN A 215 -16.44 -11.43 6.05
N PRO A 216 -16.09 -11.67 7.34
CA PRO A 216 -15.86 -10.60 8.31
C PRO A 216 -14.74 -9.61 7.91
N MET A 217 -13.83 -10.00 7.03
CA MET A 217 -12.82 -9.09 6.50
C MET A 217 -13.43 -7.81 5.91
N TYR A 218 -14.61 -7.91 5.27
CA TYR A 218 -15.29 -6.77 4.65
C TYR A 218 -16.11 -5.91 5.61
N LEU A 219 -15.87 -5.99 6.92
CA LEU A 219 -16.46 -5.06 7.92
C LEU A 219 -15.91 -3.63 7.80
N ALA A 220 -14.96 -3.40 6.89
CA ALA A 220 -14.53 -2.08 6.45
C ALA A 220 -13.85 -1.20 7.50
N ARG A 221 -13.15 -1.77 8.48
CA ARG A 221 -12.14 -1.03 9.22
C ARG A 221 -10.91 -0.85 8.33
N THR A 222 -10.57 0.40 8.04
CA THR A 222 -9.64 0.73 6.94
C THR A 222 -8.29 1.24 7.41
N LEU A 223 -8.17 1.73 8.66
CA LEU A 223 -6.94 2.34 9.14
C LEU A 223 -5.80 1.32 9.19
N THR A 224 -6.02 0.17 9.82
CA THR A 224 -4.99 -0.88 9.91
C THR A 224 -4.62 -1.42 8.53
N LEU A 225 -5.58 -1.61 7.63
CA LEU A 225 -5.32 -2.12 6.29
C LEU A 225 -4.43 -1.15 5.50
N PHE A 226 -4.84 0.11 5.35
CA PHE A 226 -4.13 1.07 4.48
C PHE A 226 -2.78 1.54 5.04
N TRP A 227 -2.61 1.64 6.35
CA TRP A 227 -1.29 1.89 6.93
C TRP A 227 -0.44 0.63 6.96
N GLY A 228 -1.06 -0.55 7.16
CA GLY A 228 -0.39 -1.85 7.17
C GLY A 228 0.22 -2.22 5.82
N GLU A 229 -0.47 -1.97 4.71
CA GLU A 229 0.07 -2.21 3.37
C GLU A 229 1.32 -1.39 3.08
N LEU A 230 1.31 -0.11 3.48
CA LEU A 230 2.46 0.79 3.33
C LEU A 230 3.62 0.41 4.27
N ALA A 231 3.29 0.00 5.51
CA ALA A 231 4.27 -0.53 6.46
C ALA A 231 4.92 -1.83 5.95
N ALA A 232 4.13 -2.71 5.32
CA ALA A 232 4.64 -3.95 4.72
C ALA A 232 5.63 -3.66 3.59
N ILE A 233 5.37 -2.65 2.76
CA ILE A 233 6.32 -2.19 1.72
C ILE A 233 7.64 -1.77 2.39
N MET A 234 7.60 -1.02 3.49
CA MET A 234 8.81 -0.56 4.17
C MET A 234 9.59 -1.70 4.84
N VAL A 235 8.90 -2.67 5.44
CA VAL A 235 9.53 -3.88 5.98
C VAL A 235 10.20 -4.68 4.86
N GLY A 236 9.51 -4.89 3.74
CA GLY A 236 10.09 -5.54 2.56
C GLY A 236 11.31 -4.80 2.03
N THR A 237 11.25 -3.46 1.93
CA THR A 237 12.36 -2.59 1.54
C THR A 237 13.57 -2.80 2.44
N ALA A 238 13.37 -2.81 3.77
CA ALA A 238 14.44 -3.05 4.74
C ALA A 238 15.05 -4.44 4.60
N ARG A 239 14.23 -5.49 4.37
CA ARG A 239 14.70 -6.86 4.08
C ARG A 239 15.56 -6.91 2.81
N GLY A 240 15.11 -6.26 1.73
CA GLY A 240 15.85 -6.21 0.47
C GLY A 240 17.19 -5.47 0.59
N MET A 241 17.19 -4.39 1.37
CA MET A 241 18.42 -3.66 1.67
C MET A 241 19.37 -4.47 2.55
N LEU A 242 18.84 -5.27 3.51
CA LEU A 242 19.65 -6.17 4.33
C LEU A 242 20.34 -7.26 3.49
N ASP A 243 19.66 -7.84 2.49
CA ASP A 243 20.25 -8.80 1.56
C ASP A 243 21.50 -8.21 0.87
N GLU A 244 21.38 -6.96 0.40
CA GLU A 244 22.49 -6.26 -0.26
C GLU A 244 23.58 -5.83 0.74
N TYR A 245 23.20 -5.41 1.93
CA TYR A 245 24.14 -5.04 2.99
C TYR A 245 24.96 -6.25 3.45
N GLU A 246 24.34 -7.42 3.62
CA GLU A 246 25.02 -8.69 3.88
C GLU A 246 26.05 -9.02 2.80
N ARG A 247 25.68 -8.90 1.53
CA ARG A 247 26.58 -9.12 0.39
C ARG A 247 27.81 -8.22 0.48
N LEU A 248 27.62 -6.92 0.77
CA LEU A 248 28.71 -5.96 0.91
C LEU A 248 29.63 -6.26 2.11
N ILE A 249 29.08 -6.76 3.22
CA ILE A 249 29.88 -7.18 4.37
C ILE A 249 30.75 -8.40 4.03
N ARG A 250 30.22 -9.35 3.28
CA ARG A 250 30.97 -10.56 2.88
C ARG A 250 32.06 -10.28 1.86
N GLU A 251 31.84 -9.34 0.93
CA GLU A 251 32.70 -9.13 -0.22
C GLU A 251 33.75 -8.03 -0.06
N ARG A 252 33.58 -7.10 0.90
CA ARG A 252 34.41 -5.89 0.95
C ARG A 252 35.21 -5.75 2.24
N PRO A 253 36.43 -5.13 2.17
CA PRO A 253 37.19 -4.73 3.35
C PRO A 253 36.65 -3.41 3.93
N THR A 254 37.12 -3.08 5.14
CA THR A 254 36.97 -1.76 5.78
C THR A 254 37.76 -0.70 5.04
N SER A 255 37.38 0.58 5.16
CA SER A 255 38.07 1.69 4.47
C SER A 255 39.28 2.21 5.23
N PHE A 256 39.31 2.11 6.56
CA PHE A 256 40.43 2.60 7.38
C PHE A 256 41.58 1.58 7.46
N PRO A 257 42.84 2.05 7.35
CA PRO A 257 43.98 1.20 7.46
C PRO A 257 44.24 0.75 8.92
N PRO A 258 44.74 -0.52 9.13
CA PRO A 258 44.85 -1.53 8.11
C PRO A 258 43.49 -2.06 7.67
N PRO A 259 43.23 -2.24 6.35
CA PRO A 259 41.96 -2.78 5.90
C PRO A 259 41.83 -4.24 6.34
N VAL A 260 40.64 -4.57 6.91
CA VAL A 260 40.25 -5.93 7.31
C VAL A 260 38.95 -6.32 6.62
N PRO A 261 38.69 -7.62 6.37
CA PRO A 261 37.37 -8.05 5.87
C PRO A 261 36.26 -7.50 6.76
N ARG A 262 35.21 -6.93 6.17
CA ARG A 262 34.09 -6.38 6.99
C ARG A 262 33.43 -7.42 7.87
N ILE A 263 33.38 -8.68 7.43
CA ILE A 263 32.86 -9.80 8.20
C ILE A 263 33.65 -10.09 9.50
N GLU A 264 34.88 -9.59 9.60
CA GLU A 264 35.73 -9.70 10.80
C GLU A 264 35.70 -8.43 11.65
N SER A 265 35.09 -7.34 11.16
CA SER A 265 34.96 -6.07 11.86
C SER A 265 33.81 -6.10 12.87
N LEU A 266 34.12 -5.84 14.16
CA LEU A 266 33.13 -5.80 15.22
C LEU A 266 32.04 -4.74 14.98
N ASP A 267 32.37 -3.63 14.34
CA ASP A 267 31.39 -2.58 14.00
C ASP A 267 30.38 -3.08 12.96
N TYR A 268 30.86 -3.71 11.86
CA TYR A 268 29.97 -4.23 10.85
C TYR A 268 29.10 -5.38 11.36
N LEU A 269 29.62 -6.25 12.22
CA LEU A 269 28.83 -7.31 12.87
C LEU A 269 27.76 -6.71 13.78
N ARG A 270 28.10 -5.67 14.56
CA ARG A 270 27.15 -4.96 15.43
C ARG A 270 26.04 -4.28 14.61
N TRP A 271 26.38 -3.50 13.58
CA TRP A 271 25.41 -2.81 12.71
C TRP A 271 24.48 -3.81 12.00
N PHE A 272 25.02 -4.92 11.51
CA PHE A 272 24.22 -5.98 10.91
C PHE A 272 23.25 -6.61 11.91
N GLY A 273 23.71 -6.94 13.10
CA GLY A 273 22.87 -7.48 14.17
C GLY A 273 21.76 -6.50 14.60
N GLU A 274 22.09 -5.21 14.71
CA GLU A 274 21.12 -4.15 15.02
C GLU A 274 20.07 -4.00 13.90
N ALA A 275 20.50 -3.91 12.64
CA ALA A 275 19.58 -3.84 11.51
C ALA A 275 18.65 -5.05 11.44
N LEU A 276 19.17 -6.25 11.64
CA LEU A 276 18.39 -7.49 11.67
C LEU A 276 17.32 -7.45 12.77
N ALA A 277 17.69 -7.04 14.00
CA ALA A 277 16.76 -6.95 15.12
C ALA A 277 15.67 -5.91 14.89
N LEU A 278 16.00 -4.74 14.33
CA LEU A 278 15.03 -3.71 13.97
C LEU A 278 14.02 -4.22 12.92
N ILE A 279 14.52 -4.90 11.88
CA ILE A 279 13.68 -5.42 10.80
C ILE A 279 12.75 -6.53 11.32
N ASP A 280 13.26 -7.46 12.12
CA ASP A 280 12.45 -8.53 12.73
C ASP A 280 11.36 -7.92 13.63
N THR A 281 11.70 -6.93 14.46
CA THR A 281 10.75 -6.21 15.31
C THR A 281 9.64 -5.55 14.48
N ALA A 282 10.01 -4.86 13.39
CA ALA A 282 9.07 -4.20 12.50
C ALA A 282 8.11 -5.22 11.84
N GLU A 283 8.63 -6.34 11.35
CA GLU A 283 7.84 -7.40 10.73
C GLU A 283 6.87 -8.05 11.72
N PHE A 284 7.33 -8.37 12.94
CA PHE A 284 6.47 -8.92 13.98
C PHE A 284 5.34 -7.95 14.37
N ALA A 285 5.64 -6.65 14.48
CA ALA A 285 4.64 -5.63 14.80
C ALA A 285 3.57 -5.54 13.71
N VAL A 286 3.98 -5.44 12.43
CA VAL A 286 3.06 -5.31 11.29
C VAL A 286 2.19 -6.56 11.13
N LEU A 287 2.77 -7.74 11.15
CA LEU A 287 2.02 -8.99 10.99
C LEU A 287 1.19 -9.32 12.25
N GLY A 288 1.65 -8.96 13.44
CA GLY A 288 0.89 -9.09 14.68
C GLY A 288 -0.37 -8.24 14.67
N ALA A 289 -0.26 -6.98 14.25
CA ALA A 289 -1.42 -6.08 14.11
C ALA A 289 -2.41 -6.58 13.04
N ALA A 290 -1.91 -7.09 11.92
CA ALA A 290 -2.77 -7.65 10.87
C ALA A 290 -3.57 -8.88 11.36
N ARG A 291 -2.94 -9.76 12.15
CA ARG A 291 -3.64 -10.91 12.76
C ARG A 291 -4.68 -10.46 13.79
N ASP A 292 -4.34 -9.53 14.68
CA ASP A 292 -5.33 -8.98 15.65
C ASP A 292 -6.50 -8.30 14.94
N TYR A 293 -6.25 -7.60 13.82
CA TYR A 293 -7.30 -7.06 12.96
C TYR A 293 -8.27 -8.15 12.48
N MET A 294 -7.75 -9.25 11.93
CA MET A 294 -8.57 -10.36 11.45
C MET A 294 -9.32 -11.06 12.58
N ASP A 295 -8.69 -11.19 13.76
CA ASP A 295 -9.33 -11.76 14.96
C ASP A 295 -10.49 -10.89 15.46
N ARG A 296 -10.37 -9.56 15.42
CA ARG A 296 -11.45 -8.64 15.77
C ARG A 296 -12.61 -8.71 14.78
N CYS A 297 -12.32 -8.80 13.49
CA CYS A 297 -13.36 -8.99 12.47
C CYS A 297 -14.14 -10.29 12.72
N ARG A 298 -13.45 -11.40 13.04
CA ARG A 298 -14.10 -12.68 13.37
C ARG A 298 -14.93 -12.58 14.64
N ARG A 299 -14.40 -12.02 15.72
CA ARG A 299 -15.14 -11.84 16.98
C ARG A 299 -16.40 -11.00 16.81
N TRP A 300 -16.33 -9.93 16.03
CA TRP A 300 -17.54 -9.17 15.70
C TRP A 300 -18.60 -10.06 15.04
N ALA A 301 -18.23 -10.87 14.06
CA ALA A 301 -19.16 -11.74 13.34
C ALA A 301 -19.72 -12.89 14.21
N GLU A 302 -18.92 -13.42 15.13
CA GLU A 302 -19.29 -14.57 15.96
C GLU A 302 -20.06 -14.17 17.24
N THR A 303 -19.71 -13.04 17.83
CA THR A 303 -20.19 -12.66 19.17
C THR A 303 -20.91 -11.32 19.23
N GLY A 304 -20.84 -10.50 18.19
CA GLY A 304 -21.33 -9.12 18.20
C GLY A 304 -20.43 -8.14 18.97
N GLU A 305 -19.20 -8.57 19.38
CA GLU A 305 -18.25 -7.68 20.04
C GLU A 305 -17.83 -6.55 19.09
N ASP A 306 -17.99 -5.31 19.52
CA ASP A 306 -17.67 -4.15 18.69
C ASP A 306 -16.18 -4.11 18.30
N PHE A 307 -15.92 -3.93 17.02
CA PHE A 307 -14.59 -3.51 16.53
C PHE A 307 -14.61 -1.98 16.37
N THR A 308 -14.16 -1.28 17.40
CA THR A 308 -14.29 0.18 17.51
C THR A 308 -13.25 0.94 16.68
N VAL A 309 -13.53 2.22 16.39
CA VAL A 309 -12.57 3.16 15.75
C VAL A 309 -11.25 3.24 16.54
N LEU A 310 -11.33 3.28 17.88
CA LEU A 310 -10.14 3.35 18.72
C LEU A 310 -9.28 2.07 18.61
N GLN A 311 -9.89 0.91 18.53
CA GLN A 311 -9.16 -0.34 18.36
C GLN A 311 -8.43 -0.38 17.01
N ASP A 312 -9.09 0.03 15.92
CA ASP A 312 -8.46 0.12 14.60
C ASP A 312 -7.34 1.18 14.56
N ALA A 313 -7.55 2.36 15.18
CA ALA A 313 -6.53 3.39 15.30
C ALA A 313 -5.28 2.90 16.07
N ARG A 314 -5.46 2.12 17.13
CA ARG A 314 -4.34 1.53 17.88
C ARG A 314 -3.54 0.52 17.06
N LEU A 315 -4.22 -0.32 16.26
CA LEU A 315 -3.55 -1.26 15.35
C LEU A 315 -2.81 -0.50 14.23
N ARG A 316 -3.43 0.56 13.67
CA ARG A 316 -2.77 1.50 12.75
C ARG A 316 -1.47 2.05 13.35
N ASP A 317 -1.48 2.47 14.60
CA ASP A 317 -0.30 3.03 15.26
C ASP A 317 0.82 1.99 15.43
N VAL A 318 0.48 0.73 15.65
CA VAL A 318 1.44 -0.38 15.71
C VAL A 318 2.10 -0.58 14.34
N VAL A 319 1.31 -0.67 13.24
CA VAL A 319 1.90 -0.83 11.90
C VAL A 319 2.70 0.39 11.47
N THR A 320 2.27 1.60 11.85
CA THR A 320 3.00 2.85 11.61
C THR A 320 4.35 2.86 12.35
N SER A 321 4.38 2.37 13.59
CA SER A 321 5.63 2.21 14.34
C SER A 321 6.55 1.17 13.68
N GLY A 322 5.98 0.09 13.14
CA GLY A 322 6.73 -0.89 12.34
C GLY A 322 7.40 -0.25 11.11
N ALA A 323 6.68 0.59 10.37
CA ALA A 323 7.25 1.31 9.23
C ALA A 323 8.39 2.27 9.66
N ARG A 324 8.24 2.94 10.81
CA ARG A 324 9.29 3.81 11.37
C ARG A 324 10.54 3.03 11.71
N ILE A 325 10.41 1.91 12.43
CA ILE A 325 11.53 1.03 12.80
C ILE A 325 12.24 0.47 11.55
N ALA A 326 11.48 0.06 10.52
CA ALA A 326 12.05 -0.38 9.25
C ALA A 326 12.88 0.74 8.58
N ASN A 327 12.41 1.99 8.60
CA ASN A 327 13.16 3.14 8.11
C ASN A 327 14.43 3.44 8.92
N GLU A 328 14.43 3.22 10.23
CA GLU A 328 15.62 3.32 11.08
C GLU A 328 16.69 2.30 10.63
N ALA A 329 16.29 1.05 10.39
CA ALA A 329 17.19 0.01 9.86
C ALA A 329 17.76 0.38 8.48
N ILE A 330 16.91 0.90 7.57
CA ILE A 330 17.35 1.35 6.24
C ILE A 330 18.40 2.46 6.36
N THR A 331 18.18 3.45 7.23
CA THR A 331 19.11 4.55 7.46
C THR A 331 20.43 4.05 8.03
N LEU A 332 20.40 3.17 9.04
CA LEU A 332 21.59 2.54 9.62
C LEU A 332 22.43 1.82 8.54
N MET A 333 21.81 1.00 7.72
CA MET A 333 22.51 0.26 6.66
C MET A 333 23.07 1.17 5.58
N PHE A 334 22.41 2.28 5.24
CA PHE A 334 22.89 3.24 4.27
C PHE A 334 24.10 4.01 4.81
N ASP A 335 24.00 4.56 6.03
CA ASP A 335 25.06 5.36 6.67
C ASP A 335 26.33 4.54 6.90
N THR A 336 26.20 3.25 7.16
CA THR A 336 27.31 2.33 7.39
C THR A 336 27.76 1.56 6.15
N GLY A 337 27.05 1.69 5.03
CA GLY A 337 27.36 1.03 3.75
C GLY A 337 28.67 1.48 3.09
N GLY A 338 29.13 2.69 3.47
CA GLY A 338 30.33 3.34 2.93
C GLY A 338 30.02 4.17 1.67
N SER A 339 30.95 5.02 1.25
CA SER A 339 30.74 6.01 0.16
C SER A 339 30.29 5.40 -1.18
N ASN A 340 30.63 4.15 -1.45
CA ASN A 340 30.13 3.43 -2.63
C ASN A 340 28.61 3.15 -2.57
N ALA A 341 28.02 3.15 -1.38
CA ALA A 341 26.57 3.01 -1.23
C ALA A 341 25.80 4.21 -1.81
N ALA A 342 26.44 5.38 -1.87
CA ALA A 342 25.84 6.60 -2.39
C ALA A 342 26.03 6.82 -3.90
N ARG A 343 26.62 5.87 -4.64
CA ARG A 343 26.76 5.93 -6.10
C ARG A 343 25.40 5.69 -6.78
N SER A 344 25.15 6.38 -7.89
CA SER A 344 23.89 6.29 -8.63
C SER A 344 23.54 4.87 -9.13
N ASP A 345 24.52 4.02 -9.31
CA ASP A 345 24.40 2.61 -9.70
C ASP A 345 24.25 1.65 -8.51
N SER A 346 24.24 2.17 -7.27
CA SER A 346 24.15 1.37 -6.06
C SER A 346 22.72 0.91 -5.77
N THR A 347 22.55 -0.38 -5.54
CA THR A 347 21.29 -0.96 -5.07
C THR A 347 20.89 -0.42 -3.68
N LEU A 348 21.87 -0.21 -2.77
CA LEU A 348 21.58 0.42 -1.47
C LEU A 348 21.00 1.83 -1.61
N LEU A 349 21.56 2.65 -2.52
CA LEU A 349 21.01 3.98 -2.77
C LEU A 349 19.57 3.92 -3.29
N ARG A 350 19.24 2.96 -4.17
CA ARG A 350 17.88 2.83 -4.69
C ARG A 350 16.89 2.52 -3.56
N TYR A 351 17.16 1.53 -2.70
CA TYR A 351 16.33 1.23 -1.53
C TYR A 351 16.19 2.43 -0.59
N TYR A 352 17.31 3.15 -0.35
CA TYR A 352 17.29 4.35 0.50
C TYR A 352 16.45 5.49 -0.10
N ARG A 353 16.55 5.75 -1.42
CA ARG A 353 15.75 6.78 -2.10
C ARG A 353 14.25 6.45 -2.05
N ASP A 354 13.90 5.18 -2.27
CA ASP A 354 12.51 4.74 -2.21
C ASP A 354 11.94 4.91 -0.78
N ALA A 355 12.70 4.54 0.23
CA ALA A 355 12.34 4.79 1.63
C ALA A 355 12.31 6.30 1.98
N ALA A 356 13.20 7.12 1.42
CA ALA A 356 13.20 8.57 1.61
C ALA A 356 11.95 9.21 0.97
N MET A 357 11.51 8.73 -0.18
CA MET A 357 10.26 9.15 -0.81
C MET A 357 9.05 8.79 0.07
N PHE A 358 9.00 7.57 0.62
CA PHE A 358 7.95 7.17 1.57
C PHE A 358 7.84 8.13 2.76
N ARG A 359 8.95 8.63 3.30
CA ARG A 359 8.94 9.56 4.46
C ARG A 359 8.18 10.87 4.19
N THR A 360 7.92 11.21 2.94
CA THR A 360 7.09 12.37 2.57
C THR A 360 5.60 12.03 2.46
N HIS A 361 5.25 10.74 2.50
CA HIS A 361 3.86 10.28 2.40
C HIS A 361 3.08 10.54 3.70
N ILE A 362 1.75 10.73 3.58
CA ILE A 362 0.87 10.97 4.73
C ILE A 362 0.95 9.88 5.81
N ALA A 363 1.17 8.63 5.42
CA ALA A 363 1.32 7.51 6.35
C ALA A 363 2.61 7.55 7.19
N ALA A 364 3.59 8.36 6.80
CA ALA A 364 4.82 8.60 7.54
C ALA A 364 4.79 9.88 8.40
N GLN A 365 3.63 10.54 8.50
CA GLN A 365 3.42 11.70 9.40
C GLN A 365 3.14 11.17 10.81
N TYR A 366 4.14 10.56 11.42
CA TYR A 366 4.03 9.78 12.66
C TYR A 366 3.39 10.57 13.81
N ASP A 367 3.82 11.82 14.03
CA ASP A 367 3.31 12.67 15.11
C ASP A 367 1.80 12.95 14.92
N ALA A 368 1.35 13.19 13.71
CA ALA A 368 -0.06 13.43 13.40
C ALA A 368 -0.91 12.17 13.64
N VAL A 369 -0.37 10.99 13.29
CA VAL A 369 -1.01 9.70 13.51
C VAL A 369 -1.20 9.43 15.00
N TRP A 370 -0.14 9.57 15.81
CA TRP A 370 -0.21 9.34 17.26
C TRP A 370 -1.05 10.39 17.99
N LEU A 371 -0.97 11.67 17.60
CA LEU A 371 -1.85 12.72 18.13
C LEU A 371 -3.32 12.37 17.91
N SER A 372 -3.66 11.85 16.72
CA SER A 372 -5.02 11.44 16.38
C SER A 372 -5.54 10.35 17.32
N THR A 373 -4.76 9.30 17.57
CA THR A 373 -5.15 8.23 18.51
C THR A 373 -5.26 8.75 19.94
N GLY A 374 -4.33 9.60 20.38
CA GLY A 374 -4.41 10.25 21.69
C GLY A 374 -5.71 11.05 21.87
N ARG A 375 -6.13 11.80 20.85
CA ARG A 375 -7.42 12.52 20.88
C ARG A 375 -8.60 11.57 21.05
N VAL A 376 -8.66 10.50 20.24
CA VAL A 376 -9.74 9.50 20.33
C VAL A 376 -9.75 8.82 21.69
N TRP A 377 -8.59 8.51 22.25
CA TRP A 377 -8.50 7.91 23.58
C TRP A 377 -9.12 8.76 24.68
N PHE A 378 -8.98 10.08 24.60
CA PHE A 378 -9.56 11.04 25.52
C PHE A 378 -10.93 11.59 25.09
N GLY A 379 -11.63 10.90 24.17
CA GLY A 379 -13.01 11.23 23.76
C GLY A 379 -13.12 12.31 22.67
N GLY A 380 -12.01 12.72 22.05
CA GLY A 380 -12.03 13.65 20.91
C GLY A 380 -12.21 12.93 19.56
N PRO A 381 -12.37 13.70 18.46
CA PRO A 381 -12.54 13.12 17.12
C PRO A 381 -11.23 12.59 16.54
N LEU A 382 -11.37 11.60 15.66
CA LEU A 382 -10.25 11.12 14.83
C LEU A 382 -9.91 12.17 13.76
N SER A 383 -8.66 12.63 13.72
CA SER A 383 -8.26 13.76 12.86
C SER A 383 -7.41 13.35 11.64
N HIS A 384 -6.82 12.15 11.62
CA HIS A 384 -5.96 11.65 10.52
C HIS A 384 -6.14 10.16 10.29
#